data_e4a3a0f8502a97b4e529be08436a3f4c
#
_entry.id   e4a3a0f8502a97b4e529be08436a3f4c
#
_cell.length_a   1.000
_cell.length_b   1.000
_cell.length_c   1.000
_cell.angle_alpha   90.00
_cell.angle_beta   90.00
_cell.angle_gamma   90.00
#
_symmetry.space_group_name_H-M   'P 1'
#
loop_
_entity.id
_entity.type
_entity.pdbx_description
1 polymer ?
#
loop_
_entity_poly.entity_id
_entity_poly.type
_entity_poly.pdbx_seq_one_letter_code
_entity_poly.pdbx_strand_id
1 'polypeptide(L)'
;MKLFRTISLSIGAVLLLQVNAFAQTDLPKNDASTAALLELCKNFNDADAQNFCFGFGEGVYQAYLANRNPKQKPRICFSSDAGTREVILQEFLTWNQSNPQFNQERAAKTLVRFFEARYPCK
;
A
#
# COMPACT_ATOMS: atom_id res chain seq x y z
N MET A 1 31.53 67.50 -31.85
CA MET A 1 30.25 67.09 -31.30
C MET A 1 30.16 65.51 -31.48
N LYS A 2 30.37 64.75 -30.41
CA LYS A 2 30.28 63.31 -30.43
C LYS A 2 29.21 62.92 -29.43
N LEU A 3 28.09 62.39 -29.93
CA LEU A 3 27.01 61.86 -29.12
C LEU A 3 27.46 60.45 -28.57
N PHE A 4 27.60 60.36 -27.27
CA PHE A 4 27.77 59.08 -26.59
C PHE A 4 26.36 58.49 -26.32
N ARG A 5 26.02 57.46 -27.01
CA ARG A 5 24.83 56.62 -26.78
C ARG A 5 25.15 55.62 -25.69
N THR A 6 24.67 55.82 -24.50
CA THR A 6 24.76 54.85 -23.41
C THR A 6 23.73 53.74 -23.66
N ILE A 7 24.24 52.51 -23.87
CA ILE A 7 23.42 51.31 -23.96
C ILE A 7 23.28 50.76 -22.55
N SER A 8 22.09 50.87 -21.98
CA SER A 8 21.75 50.21 -20.71
C SER A 8 21.48 48.73 -20.99
N LEU A 9 22.37 47.88 -20.52
CA LEU A 9 22.12 46.41 -20.44
C LEU A 9 21.25 46.13 -19.22
N SER A 10 20.00 45.82 -19.46
CA SER A 10 19.10 45.28 -18.44
C SER A 10 19.38 43.79 -18.28
N ILE A 11 20.04 43.40 -17.19
CA ILE A 11 20.22 42.02 -16.81
C ILE A 11 18.92 41.54 -16.18
N GLY A 12 18.10 40.84 -16.95
CA GLY A 12 16.92 40.14 -16.45
C GLY A 12 17.33 38.90 -15.65
N ALA A 13 17.16 38.96 -14.34
CA ALA A 13 17.32 37.78 -13.49
C ALA A 13 16.19 36.80 -13.77
N VAL A 14 16.47 35.73 -14.51
CA VAL A 14 15.56 34.60 -14.67
C VAL A 14 15.61 33.75 -13.39
N LEU A 15 14.62 33.92 -12.52
CA LEU A 15 14.40 33.00 -11.39
C LEU A 15 13.96 31.65 -11.96
N LEU A 16 14.88 30.72 -12.01
CA LEU A 16 14.55 29.30 -12.27
C LEU A 16 13.83 28.74 -11.02
N LEU A 17 12.51 28.69 -11.07
CA LEU A 17 11.70 27.91 -10.15
C LEU A 17 12.04 26.44 -10.36
N GLN A 18 12.86 25.89 -9.49
CA GLN A 18 13.10 24.45 -9.43
C GLN A 18 11.85 23.81 -8.84
N VAL A 19 10.99 23.32 -9.70
CA VAL A 19 9.89 22.44 -9.31
C VAL A 19 10.53 21.13 -8.91
N ASN A 20 10.67 20.89 -7.61
CA ASN A 20 11.00 19.55 -7.12
C ASN A 20 9.84 18.64 -7.52
N ALA A 21 10.01 17.90 -8.62
CA ALA A 21 9.15 16.79 -8.94
C ALA A 21 9.39 15.75 -7.83
N PHE A 22 8.47 15.69 -6.85
CA PHE A 22 8.38 14.51 -5.99
C PHE A 22 8.17 13.34 -6.94
N ALA A 23 9.13 12.40 -6.92
CA ALA A 23 8.97 11.13 -7.59
C ALA A 23 7.76 10.46 -6.95
N GLN A 24 6.60 10.60 -7.59
CA GLN A 24 5.47 9.75 -7.29
C GLN A 24 5.95 8.33 -7.61
N THR A 25 6.07 7.50 -6.58
CA THR A 25 6.17 6.08 -6.78
C THR A 25 4.91 5.68 -7.52
N ASP A 26 5.02 5.53 -8.83
CA ASP A 26 3.93 5.01 -9.66
C ASP A 26 3.64 3.59 -9.17
N LEU A 27 2.68 3.48 -8.26
CA LEU A 27 2.01 2.20 -8.01
C LEU A 27 1.53 1.71 -9.37
N PRO A 28 1.83 0.46 -9.77
CA PRO A 28 1.40 -0.06 -11.05
C PRO A 28 -0.10 0.13 -11.15
N LYS A 29 -0.54 1.06 -12.00
CA LYS A 29 -1.96 1.32 -12.22
C LYS A 29 -2.59 0.01 -12.66
N ASN A 30 -3.52 -0.51 -11.84
CA ASN A 30 -4.27 -1.75 -12.06
C ASN A 30 -3.57 -3.07 -11.67
N ASP A 31 -2.44 -3.08 -10.98
CA ASP A 31 -1.90 -4.31 -10.42
C ASP A 31 -2.50 -4.56 -9.02
N ALA A 32 -3.48 -5.47 -8.94
CA ALA A 32 -4.11 -5.92 -7.70
C ALA A 32 -3.55 -7.27 -7.23
N SER A 33 -2.35 -7.65 -7.69
CA SER A 33 -1.69 -8.89 -7.31
C SER A 33 -1.21 -8.86 -5.86
N THR A 34 -1.04 -10.04 -5.29
CA THR A 34 -0.42 -10.20 -3.98
C THR A 34 1.01 -9.66 -3.97
N ALA A 35 1.78 -9.86 -5.05
CA ALA A 35 3.13 -9.34 -5.15
C ALA A 35 3.18 -7.81 -5.04
N ALA A 36 2.28 -7.10 -5.72
CA ALA A 36 2.20 -5.63 -5.64
C ALA A 36 1.85 -5.15 -4.22
N LEU A 37 0.91 -5.82 -3.54
CA LEU A 37 0.57 -5.52 -2.15
C LEU A 37 1.77 -5.74 -1.23
N LEU A 38 2.50 -6.84 -1.38
CA LEU A 38 3.67 -7.14 -0.55
C LEU A 38 4.77 -6.09 -0.72
N GLU A 39 5.05 -5.65 -1.96
CA GLU A 39 6.03 -4.60 -2.23
C GLU A 39 5.69 -3.31 -1.49
N LEU A 40 4.43 -2.94 -1.46
CA LEU A 40 3.97 -1.77 -0.73
C LEU A 40 4.07 -1.97 0.79
N CYS A 41 3.59 -3.11 1.28
CA CYS A 41 3.40 -3.34 2.72
C CYS A 41 4.70 -3.62 3.48
N LYS A 42 5.76 -4.06 2.81
CA LYS A 42 7.07 -4.23 3.45
C LYS A 42 7.84 -2.93 3.68
N ASN A 43 7.34 -1.80 3.16
CA ASN A 43 7.94 -0.50 3.39
C ASN A 43 7.50 0.09 4.75
N PHE A 44 8.11 -0.38 5.83
CA PHE A 44 7.73 -0.01 7.21
C PHE A 44 8.00 1.45 7.57
N ASN A 45 8.84 2.14 6.81
CA ASN A 45 9.20 3.55 7.05
C ASN A 45 8.28 4.52 6.31
N ASP A 46 7.37 4.03 5.49
CA ASP A 46 6.39 4.83 4.75
C ASP A 46 5.03 4.73 5.45
N ALA A 47 4.64 5.80 6.14
CA ALA A 47 3.39 5.84 6.88
C ALA A 47 2.15 5.71 5.96
N ASP A 48 2.20 6.26 4.76
CA ASP A 48 1.09 6.17 3.80
C ASP A 48 0.94 4.75 3.27
N ALA A 49 2.05 4.09 2.95
CA ALA A 49 2.06 2.68 2.58
C ALA A 49 1.50 1.79 3.69
N GLN A 50 1.91 2.01 4.93
CA GLN A 50 1.42 1.25 6.08
C GLN A 50 -0.08 1.48 6.32
N ASN A 51 -0.54 2.73 6.27
CA ASN A 51 -1.96 3.05 6.41
C ASN A 51 -2.81 2.43 5.30
N PHE A 52 -2.31 2.42 4.05
CA PHE A 52 -2.97 1.71 2.95
C PHE A 52 -3.08 0.21 3.26
N CYS A 53 -2.01 -0.42 3.69
CA CYS A 53 -1.99 -1.86 3.98
C CYS A 53 -2.96 -2.24 5.10
N PHE A 54 -3.01 -1.45 6.18
CA PHE A 54 -3.97 -1.66 7.25
C PHE A 54 -5.41 -1.50 6.77
N GLY A 55 -5.69 -0.42 6.02
CA GLY A 55 -7.02 -0.16 5.46
C GLY A 55 -7.45 -1.22 4.45
N PHE A 56 -6.53 -1.69 3.61
CA PHE A 56 -6.80 -2.76 2.65
C PHE A 56 -7.12 -4.08 3.36
N GLY A 57 -6.34 -4.47 4.36
CA GLY A 57 -6.57 -5.67 5.15
C GLY A 57 -7.90 -5.64 5.89
N GLU A 58 -8.22 -4.53 6.55
CA GLU A 58 -9.52 -4.32 7.19
C GLU A 58 -10.67 -4.36 6.19
N GLY A 59 -10.53 -3.69 5.05
CA GLY A 59 -11.54 -3.69 3.98
C GLY A 59 -11.83 -5.09 3.44
N VAL A 60 -10.81 -5.92 3.27
CA VAL A 60 -10.96 -7.32 2.84
C VAL A 60 -11.73 -8.12 3.89
N TYR A 61 -11.42 -7.94 5.17
CA TYR A 61 -12.14 -8.61 6.25
C TYR A 61 -13.60 -8.17 6.34
N GLN A 62 -13.87 -6.87 6.24
CA GLN A 62 -15.25 -6.35 6.23
C GLN A 62 -16.04 -6.86 5.02
N ALA A 63 -15.40 -6.94 3.84
CA ALA A 63 -16.02 -7.52 2.65
C ALA A 63 -16.33 -9.01 2.84
N TYR A 64 -15.44 -9.77 3.48
CA TYR A 64 -15.69 -11.15 3.84
C TYR A 64 -16.91 -11.28 4.75
N LEU A 65 -17.01 -10.46 5.81
CA LEU A 65 -18.15 -10.48 6.73
C LEU A 65 -19.47 -10.16 6.03
N ALA A 66 -19.47 -9.14 5.16
CA ALA A 66 -20.65 -8.68 4.43
C ALA A 66 -21.18 -9.73 3.43
N ASN A 67 -20.28 -10.52 2.84
CA ASN A 67 -20.63 -11.45 1.77
C ASN A 67 -20.76 -12.92 2.23
N ARG A 68 -20.47 -13.23 3.49
CA ARG A 68 -20.59 -14.59 3.98
C ARG A 68 -22.05 -15.02 4.10
N ASN A 69 -22.31 -16.28 3.80
CA ASN A 69 -23.64 -16.85 4.04
C ASN A 69 -23.91 -16.94 5.56
N PRO A 70 -24.97 -16.29 6.11
CA PRO A 70 -25.25 -16.30 7.54
C PRO A 70 -25.63 -17.69 8.07
N LYS A 71 -26.03 -18.63 7.19
CA LYS A 71 -26.34 -20.01 7.55
C LYS A 71 -25.09 -20.90 7.67
N GLN A 72 -23.93 -20.41 7.21
CA GLN A 72 -22.68 -21.15 7.32
C GLN A 72 -21.87 -20.63 8.50
N LYS A 73 -21.14 -21.53 9.17
CA LYS A 73 -20.20 -21.14 10.22
C LYS A 73 -19.12 -20.22 9.64
N PRO A 74 -18.72 -19.17 10.37
CA PRO A 74 -17.62 -18.33 9.93
C PRO A 74 -16.32 -19.14 9.90
N ARG A 75 -15.44 -18.80 8.96
CA ARG A 75 -14.13 -19.46 8.83
C ARG A 75 -12.99 -18.62 9.40
N ILE A 76 -13.23 -17.31 9.59
CA ILE A 76 -12.26 -16.35 10.12
C ILE A 76 -12.82 -15.79 11.43
N CYS A 77 -12.05 -15.91 12.50
CA CYS A 77 -12.37 -15.41 13.83
C CYS A 77 -11.14 -14.75 14.45
N PHE A 78 -11.10 -13.41 14.45
CA PHE A 78 -10.11 -12.69 15.22
C PHE A 78 -10.53 -12.69 16.69
N SER A 79 -9.71 -13.32 17.53
CA SER A 79 -9.86 -13.30 18.99
C SER A 79 -9.16 -12.06 19.58
N SER A 80 -9.45 -11.74 20.84
CA SER A 80 -8.85 -10.59 21.54
C SER A 80 -7.32 -10.67 21.66
N ASP A 81 -6.74 -11.84 21.49
CA ASP A 81 -5.30 -12.12 21.49
C ASP A 81 -4.67 -12.21 20.09
N ALA A 82 -5.41 -11.88 19.04
CA ALA A 82 -4.90 -11.86 17.67
C ALA A 82 -3.76 -10.84 17.45
N GLY A 83 -3.61 -9.88 18.37
CA GLY A 83 -2.59 -8.84 18.30
C GLY A 83 -3.08 -7.56 17.63
N THR A 84 -2.13 -6.64 17.43
CA THR A 84 -2.41 -5.37 16.74
C THR A 84 -2.39 -5.56 15.22
N ARG A 85 -2.90 -4.56 14.49
CA ARG A 85 -2.85 -4.56 13.01
C ARG A 85 -1.41 -4.67 12.47
N GLU A 86 -0.43 -4.12 13.17
CA GLU A 86 1.00 -4.22 12.83
C GLU A 86 1.49 -5.66 12.95
N VAL A 87 1.08 -6.37 14.00
CA VAL A 87 1.40 -7.79 14.18
C VAL A 87 0.77 -8.63 13.08
N ILE A 88 -0.51 -8.41 12.78
CA ILE A 88 -1.23 -9.15 11.74
C ILE A 88 -0.60 -8.92 10.36
N LEU A 89 -0.19 -7.67 10.06
CA LEU A 89 0.51 -7.37 8.81
C LEU A 89 1.86 -8.10 8.74
N GLN A 90 2.64 -8.08 9.82
CA GLN A 90 3.92 -8.77 9.89
C GLN A 90 3.76 -10.30 9.71
N GLU A 91 2.72 -10.87 10.31
CA GLU A 91 2.39 -12.29 10.14
C GLU A 91 2.00 -12.61 8.69
N PHE A 92 1.26 -11.73 8.01
CA PHE A 92 0.93 -11.90 6.59
C PHE A 92 2.19 -11.90 5.72
N LEU A 93 3.10 -10.94 5.92
CA LEU A 93 4.36 -10.87 5.18
C LEU A 93 5.19 -12.14 5.39
N THR A 94 5.29 -12.61 6.62
CA THR A 94 6.01 -13.85 6.96
C THR A 94 5.35 -15.09 6.37
N TRP A 95 4.03 -15.20 6.49
CA TRP A 95 3.26 -16.32 5.93
C TRP A 95 3.43 -16.42 4.41
N ASN A 96 3.43 -15.27 3.72
CA ASN A 96 3.58 -15.26 2.27
C ASN A 96 4.97 -15.73 1.81
N GLN A 97 6.04 -15.54 2.59
CA GLN A 97 7.36 -16.07 2.27
C GLN A 97 7.35 -17.60 2.10
N SER A 98 6.49 -18.28 2.86
CA SER A 98 6.28 -19.73 2.75
C SER A 98 5.18 -20.11 1.75
N ASN A 99 4.50 -19.12 1.16
CA ASN A 99 3.39 -19.33 0.24
C ASN A 99 3.51 -18.50 -1.04
N PRO A 100 4.69 -18.51 -1.73
CA PRO A 100 4.95 -17.64 -2.89
C PRO A 100 4.08 -17.99 -4.11
N GLN A 101 3.45 -19.17 -4.14
CA GLN A 101 2.53 -19.59 -5.20
C GLN A 101 1.32 -18.65 -5.34
N PHE A 102 1.00 -17.86 -4.30
CA PHE A 102 -0.11 -16.92 -4.32
C PHE A 102 0.28 -15.52 -4.82
N ASN A 103 1.55 -15.26 -5.14
CA ASN A 103 2.03 -13.94 -5.51
C ASN A 103 1.32 -13.35 -6.74
N GLN A 104 0.89 -14.18 -7.68
CA GLN A 104 0.16 -13.75 -8.88
C GLN A 104 -1.37 -13.74 -8.69
N GLU A 105 -1.89 -14.22 -7.56
CA GLU A 105 -3.31 -14.12 -7.25
C GLU A 105 -3.69 -12.70 -6.83
N ARG A 106 -4.98 -12.38 -6.91
CA ARG A 106 -5.49 -11.11 -6.39
C ARG A 106 -5.22 -11.00 -4.90
N ALA A 107 -4.68 -9.89 -4.45
CA ALA A 107 -4.26 -9.66 -3.06
C ALA A 107 -5.39 -9.91 -2.05
N ALA A 108 -6.62 -9.47 -2.36
CA ALA A 108 -7.78 -9.71 -1.48
C ALA A 108 -8.04 -11.23 -1.27
N LYS A 109 -7.90 -12.04 -2.33
CA LYS A 109 -8.09 -13.50 -2.23
C LYS A 109 -7.01 -14.15 -1.36
N THR A 110 -5.77 -13.73 -1.53
CA THR A 110 -4.64 -14.22 -0.74
C THR A 110 -4.77 -13.82 0.73
N LEU A 111 -5.24 -12.60 1.02
CA LEU A 111 -5.51 -12.16 2.40
C LEU A 111 -6.60 -13.01 3.07
N VAL A 112 -7.69 -13.34 2.37
CA VAL A 112 -8.71 -14.24 2.92
C VAL A 112 -8.11 -15.60 3.25
N ARG A 113 -7.27 -16.17 2.37
CA ARG A 113 -6.56 -17.44 2.64
C ARG A 113 -5.66 -17.37 3.88
N PHE A 114 -4.93 -16.27 4.00
CA PHE A 114 -4.08 -16.02 5.16
C PHE A 114 -4.92 -15.94 6.46
N PHE A 115 -6.01 -15.18 6.45
CA PHE A 115 -6.89 -15.06 7.62
C PHE A 115 -7.51 -16.40 8.01
N GLU A 116 -7.97 -17.20 7.03
CA GLU A 116 -8.49 -18.55 7.28
C GLU A 116 -7.43 -19.49 7.85
N ALA A 117 -6.19 -19.39 7.38
CA ALA A 117 -5.09 -20.23 7.85
C ALA A 117 -4.60 -19.83 9.25
N ARG A 118 -4.57 -18.53 9.54
CA ARG A 118 -3.96 -18.01 10.77
C ARG A 118 -4.96 -17.77 11.89
N TYR A 119 -6.19 -17.39 11.56
CA TYR A 119 -7.26 -17.06 12.50
C TYR A 119 -8.52 -17.91 12.27
N PRO A 120 -8.42 -19.23 12.24
CA PRO A 120 -9.58 -20.09 12.05
C PRO A 120 -10.52 -20.01 13.25
N CYS A 121 -11.84 -20.07 12.97
CA CYS A 121 -12.82 -20.27 14.03
C CYS A 121 -12.69 -21.68 14.62
N LYS A 122 -12.83 -21.81 15.93
CA LYS A 122 -12.80 -23.08 16.68
C LYS A 122 -14.16 -23.76 16.65
#